data_b5d873e8608489783eb1a0d919249037
#
_entry.id   b5d873e8608489783eb1a0d919249037
#
_cell.length_a   1.000
_cell.length_b   1.000
_cell.length_c   1.000
_cell.angle_alpha   90.00
_cell.angle_beta   90.00
_cell.angle_gamma   90.00
#
_symmetry.space_group_name_H-M   'P 1'
#
loop_
_entity.id
_entity.type
_entity.pdbx_description
1 polymer ?
#
loop_
_entity_poly.entity_id
_entity_poly.type
_entity_poly.pdbx_seq_one_letter_code
_entity_poly.pdbx_strand_id
1 'polypeptide(L)'
;MKLMKYIYLVVLISVLFGCGSSGITAKDESKLSVEGTFLVNGKGEKIVLQGISFGWHNWWPRFYNASVVKQLKQEWNCTVVRVAMGVEPDGAYLNNPERAIACVTAVADEAIKNNMYVIIDWHSHGIHTEEAKEFFIKMANRYKDSPYVIYEIFNEPVEDSWETVKAYSEEVIRVIRAIDTDNVILVGTPHWDQDVNLAADNPIVGYKNIMYTLHFYAATHGQYLRERADYALSKGLPLFVSECAGMEASGDGPVNRQEWDAWRNWMQKHGISWVCWSVSDKDETCSMLYPDASSEGNWAEKDLKDWGRIVKKELQKVEE
;
A
#
# COMPACT_ATOMS: atom_id res chain seq x y z
N MET A 1 68.20 63.92 28.27
CA MET A 1 68.06 62.77 27.34
C MET A 1 66.76 62.02 27.65
N LYS A 2 65.71 62.30 26.91
CA LYS A 2 64.34 61.68 27.14
C LYS A 2 64.20 60.47 26.19
N LEU A 3 63.99 59.28 26.77
CA LEU A 3 63.73 58.06 26.04
C LEU A 3 62.23 57.99 25.69
N MET A 4 61.92 58.06 24.41
CA MET A 4 60.54 57.85 23.91
C MET A 4 60.26 56.34 23.74
N LYS A 5 59.29 55.83 24.49
CA LYS A 5 58.79 54.46 24.36
C LYS A 5 57.68 54.44 23.30
N TYR A 6 57.93 53.72 22.24
CA TYR A 6 56.86 53.40 21.24
C TYR A 6 56.06 52.19 21.72
N ILE A 7 54.73 52.42 21.86
CA ILE A 7 53.78 51.40 22.14
C ILE A 7 53.22 50.96 20.79
N TYR A 8 53.47 49.71 20.39
CA TYR A 8 52.83 49.11 19.22
C TYR A 8 51.46 48.50 19.64
N LEU A 9 50.40 49.07 19.12
CA LEU A 9 49.06 48.60 19.28
C LEU A 9 48.84 47.46 18.22
N VAL A 10 48.85 46.22 18.67
CA VAL A 10 48.49 45.07 17.80
C VAL A 10 46.95 44.93 17.77
N VAL A 11 46.35 45.32 16.65
CA VAL A 11 44.92 45.09 16.41
C VAL A 11 44.73 43.67 15.90
N LEU A 12 44.20 42.77 16.77
CA LEU A 12 43.78 41.42 16.37
C LEU A 12 42.42 41.53 15.65
N ILE A 13 42.43 41.37 14.33
CA ILE A 13 41.19 41.22 13.54
C ILE A 13 40.78 39.77 13.63
N SER A 14 39.74 39.47 14.46
CA SER A 14 39.11 38.18 14.52
C SER A 14 38.18 38.02 13.30
N VAL A 15 38.65 37.28 12.29
CA VAL A 15 37.79 36.85 11.17
C VAL A 15 36.93 35.72 11.67
N LEU A 16 35.67 36.02 11.99
CA LEU A 16 34.64 35.01 12.23
C LEU A 16 34.29 34.35 10.89
N PHE A 17 34.89 33.20 10.62
CA PHE A 17 34.38 32.26 9.61
C PHE A 17 33.05 31.72 10.13
N GLY A 18 31.95 32.29 9.67
CA GLY A 18 30.63 31.70 9.81
C GLY A 18 30.60 30.42 8.98
N CYS A 19 30.78 29.25 9.64
CA CYS A 19 30.42 27.97 9.05
C CYS A 19 28.91 27.96 8.90
N GLY A 20 28.42 28.34 7.72
CA GLY A 20 27.07 28.03 7.29
C GLY A 20 26.98 26.52 7.13
N SER A 21 26.54 25.81 8.17
CA SER A 21 26.08 24.44 8.02
C SER A 21 24.84 24.46 7.10
N SER A 22 25.03 24.22 5.82
CA SER A 22 23.92 23.75 4.97
C SER A 22 23.45 22.44 5.60
N GLY A 23 22.42 22.55 6.43
CA GLY A 23 21.75 21.39 7.00
C GLY A 23 21.15 20.58 5.85
N ILE A 24 21.88 19.55 5.41
CA ILE A 24 21.28 18.45 4.66
C ILE A 24 20.36 17.82 5.67
N THR A 25 19.07 18.15 5.63
CA THR A 25 18.05 17.41 6.37
C THR A 25 18.16 15.97 5.87
N ALA A 26 18.49 15.05 6.78
CA ALA A 26 18.50 13.63 6.46
C ALA A 26 17.11 13.31 5.85
N LYS A 27 17.11 12.75 4.64
CA LYS A 27 15.85 12.34 4.01
C LYS A 27 15.22 11.30 4.92
N ASP A 28 13.92 11.45 5.18
CA ASP A 28 13.15 10.49 5.96
C ASP A 28 13.11 9.16 5.18
N GLU A 29 13.79 8.14 5.71
CA GLU A 29 13.91 6.82 5.08
C GLU A 29 12.57 6.15 4.84
N SER A 30 11.56 6.47 5.64
CA SER A 30 10.22 5.92 5.51
C SER A 30 9.40 6.54 4.35
N LYS A 31 9.86 7.65 3.77
CA LYS A 31 9.13 8.29 2.68
C LYS A 31 9.25 7.47 1.39
N LEU A 32 8.09 7.08 0.85
CA LEU A 32 8.02 6.34 -0.41
C LEU A 32 8.02 7.27 -1.62
N SER A 33 8.62 6.79 -2.71
CA SER A 33 8.46 7.36 -4.05
C SER A 33 8.53 6.27 -5.12
N VAL A 34 8.14 6.62 -6.34
CA VAL A 34 8.16 5.73 -7.49
C VAL A 34 9.26 6.18 -8.44
N GLU A 35 10.23 5.31 -8.72
CA GLU A 35 11.32 5.55 -9.67
C GLU A 35 11.35 4.46 -10.74
N GLY A 36 11.01 4.81 -11.98
CA GLY A 36 10.77 3.85 -13.05
C GLY A 36 9.61 2.92 -12.68
N THR A 37 9.87 1.62 -12.62
CA THR A 37 8.88 0.61 -12.22
C THR A 37 8.99 0.19 -10.75
N PHE A 38 9.84 0.85 -9.96
CA PHE A 38 10.17 0.45 -8.60
C PHE A 38 9.59 1.40 -7.55
N LEU A 39 9.18 0.82 -6.43
CA LEU A 39 8.97 1.56 -5.20
C LEU A 39 10.33 1.76 -4.53
N VAL A 40 10.63 2.99 -4.11
CA VAL A 40 11.88 3.32 -3.43
C VAL A 40 11.62 4.07 -2.13
N ASN A 41 12.54 3.94 -1.18
CA ASN A 41 12.50 4.66 0.08
C ASN A 41 13.12 6.07 -0.05
N GLY A 42 13.12 6.85 1.02
CA GLY A 42 13.68 8.21 1.04
C GLY A 42 15.17 8.31 0.74
N LYS A 43 15.90 7.19 0.74
CA LYS A 43 17.30 7.11 0.30
C LYS A 43 17.45 6.80 -1.20
N GLY A 44 16.36 6.46 -1.89
CA GLY A 44 16.39 6.00 -3.28
C GLY A 44 16.71 4.49 -3.41
N GLU A 45 16.64 3.74 -2.32
CA GLU A 45 16.84 2.29 -2.34
C GLU A 45 15.51 1.61 -2.71
N LYS A 46 15.58 0.60 -3.57
CA LYS A 46 14.41 -0.20 -3.93
C LYS A 46 13.91 -0.96 -2.71
N ILE A 47 12.61 -0.93 -2.50
CA ILE A 47 11.97 -1.69 -1.44
C ILE A 47 10.81 -2.50 -1.97
N VAL A 48 10.53 -3.62 -1.30
CA VAL A 48 9.37 -4.46 -1.54
C VAL A 48 8.56 -4.51 -0.26
N LEU A 49 7.32 -4.05 -0.33
CA LEU A 49 6.38 -4.16 0.77
C LEU A 49 5.64 -5.48 0.66
N GLN A 50 5.49 -6.17 1.80
CA GLN A 50 4.85 -7.48 1.87
C GLN A 50 3.86 -7.48 3.03
N GLY A 51 2.65 -7.96 2.80
CA GLY A 51 1.66 -7.92 3.86
C GLY A 51 0.33 -8.61 3.58
N ILE A 52 -0.67 -8.18 4.33
CA ILE A 52 -1.99 -8.80 4.35
C ILE A 52 -3.07 -7.74 4.27
N SER A 53 -4.12 -8.03 3.51
CA SER A 53 -5.36 -7.26 3.50
C SER A 53 -6.28 -7.70 4.65
N PHE A 54 -6.91 -6.72 5.30
CA PHE A 54 -8.11 -7.00 6.05
C PHE A 54 -9.23 -7.36 5.07
N GLY A 55 -10.15 -8.25 5.47
CA GLY A 55 -11.37 -8.47 4.73
C GLY A 55 -12.29 -7.25 4.79
N TRP A 56 -13.35 -7.20 4.01
CA TRP A 56 -14.32 -6.10 3.96
C TRP A 56 -14.73 -5.62 5.35
N HIS A 57 -14.56 -4.34 5.65
CA HIS A 57 -14.81 -3.79 7.00
C HIS A 57 -16.26 -3.96 7.47
N ASN A 58 -17.23 -3.97 6.57
CA ASN A 58 -18.65 -4.11 6.89
C ASN A 58 -19.02 -5.55 7.29
N TRP A 59 -18.29 -6.55 6.81
CA TRP A 59 -18.53 -7.97 7.13
C TRP A 59 -17.63 -8.46 8.27
N TRP A 60 -16.38 -7.99 8.35
CA TRP A 60 -15.42 -8.41 9.38
C TRP A 60 -14.87 -7.26 10.24
N PRO A 61 -15.73 -6.34 10.74
CA PRO A 61 -15.28 -5.18 11.54
C PRO A 61 -14.57 -5.60 12.82
N ARG A 62 -14.82 -6.83 13.30
CA ARG A 62 -14.22 -7.34 14.54
C ARG A 62 -12.69 -7.44 14.50
N PHE A 63 -12.11 -7.52 13.32
CA PHE A 63 -10.66 -7.56 13.15
C PHE A 63 -10.01 -6.18 12.99
N TYR A 64 -10.80 -5.14 12.79
CA TYR A 64 -10.29 -3.77 12.56
C TYR A 64 -9.89 -3.10 13.88
N ASN A 65 -8.81 -3.55 14.49
CA ASN A 65 -8.34 -3.04 15.77
C ASN A 65 -6.81 -3.09 15.92
N ALA A 66 -6.31 -2.37 16.92
CA ALA A 66 -4.89 -2.20 17.18
C ALA A 66 -4.15 -3.51 17.49
N SER A 67 -4.80 -4.46 18.16
CA SER A 67 -4.16 -5.73 18.57
C SER A 67 -3.83 -6.59 17.36
N VAL A 68 -4.74 -6.66 16.38
CA VAL A 68 -4.52 -7.38 15.12
C VAL A 68 -3.37 -6.75 14.33
N VAL A 69 -3.33 -5.42 14.18
CA VAL A 69 -2.24 -4.71 13.51
C VAL A 69 -0.88 -5.03 14.13
N LYS A 70 -0.80 -5.01 15.48
CA LYS A 70 0.43 -5.36 16.22
C LYS A 70 0.89 -6.78 15.94
N GLN A 71 -0.02 -7.74 15.95
CA GLN A 71 0.32 -9.14 15.66
C GLN A 71 0.85 -9.31 14.23
N LEU A 72 0.18 -8.70 13.24
CA LEU A 72 0.65 -8.75 11.85
C LEU A 72 2.06 -8.16 11.71
N LYS A 73 2.36 -7.07 12.41
CA LYS A 73 3.70 -6.48 12.42
C LYS A 73 4.73 -7.34 13.12
N GLN A 74 4.44 -7.81 14.34
CA GLN A 74 5.44 -8.40 15.24
C GLN A 74 5.66 -9.89 15.00
N GLU A 75 4.61 -10.62 14.62
CA GLU A 75 4.66 -12.07 14.49
C GLU A 75 4.62 -12.56 13.04
N TRP A 76 4.02 -11.77 12.12
CA TRP A 76 3.90 -12.14 10.73
C TRP A 76 4.90 -11.39 9.83
N ASN A 77 5.69 -10.45 10.38
CA ASN A 77 6.65 -9.62 9.65
C ASN A 77 6.02 -8.77 8.53
N CYS A 78 4.74 -8.41 8.64
CA CYS A 78 4.13 -7.51 7.67
C CYS A 78 4.84 -6.16 7.67
N THR A 79 5.19 -5.66 6.49
CA THR A 79 5.69 -4.30 6.28
C THR A 79 4.59 -3.36 5.84
N VAL A 80 3.48 -3.90 5.36
CA VAL A 80 2.27 -3.17 4.94
C VAL A 80 1.02 -3.96 5.33
N VAL A 81 -0.06 -3.25 5.61
CA VAL A 81 -1.42 -3.81 5.69
C VAL A 81 -2.34 -3.06 4.75
N ARG A 82 -3.35 -3.71 4.21
CA ARG A 82 -4.37 -3.11 3.36
C ARG A 82 -5.70 -3.09 4.09
N VAL A 83 -6.38 -1.96 4.04
CA VAL A 83 -7.65 -1.72 4.73
C VAL A 83 -8.77 -1.68 3.69
N ALA A 84 -9.40 -2.83 3.44
CA ALA A 84 -10.45 -2.98 2.46
C ALA A 84 -11.76 -2.33 2.95
N MET A 85 -11.92 -1.03 2.70
CA MET A 85 -13.12 -0.31 3.08
C MET A 85 -14.22 -0.51 2.03
N GLY A 86 -15.12 -1.46 2.26
CA GLY A 86 -16.26 -1.74 1.37
C GLY A 86 -17.11 -0.50 1.11
N VAL A 87 -17.55 -0.33 -0.13
CA VAL A 87 -18.28 0.86 -0.57
C VAL A 87 -19.77 0.57 -0.76
N GLU A 88 -20.14 -0.38 -1.60
CA GLU A 88 -21.51 -0.61 -2.06
C GLU A 88 -22.38 -1.49 -1.13
N PRO A 89 -21.86 -2.58 -0.54
CA PRO A 89 -22.69 -3.53 0.20
C PRO A 89 -23.40 -2.91 1.41
N ASP A 90 -24.44 -3.59 1.88
CA ASP A 90 -25.15 -3.18 3.10
C ASP A 90 -24.20 -3.03 4.29
N GLY A 91 -24.30 -1.92 4.98
CA GLY A 91 -23.45 -1.55 6.12
C GLY A 91 -22.07 -1.02 5.73
N ALA A 92 -21.74 -0.93 4.43
CA ALA A 92 -20.52 -0.35 3.92
C ALA A 92 -20.58 1.20 3.88
N TYR A 93 -19.62 1.83 3.22
CA TYR A 93 -19.40 3.28 3.27
C TYR A 93 -20.63 4.08 2.82
N LEU A 94 -21.29 3.72 1.71
CA LEU A 94 -22.45 4.46 1.21
C LEU A 94 -23.63 4.47 2.19
N ASN A 95 -23.74 3.44 3.05
CA ASN A 95 -24.79 3.34 4.06
C ASN A 95 -24.36 3.91 5.42
N ASN A 96 -23.08 3.78 5.78
CA ASN A 96 -22.57 4.15 7.09
C ASN A 96 -21.11 4.67 7.01
N PRO A 97 -20.91 5.87 6.46
CA PRO A 97 -19.57 6.42 6.25
C PRO A 97 -18.79 6.65 7.55
N GLU A 98 -19.47 6.99 8.65
CA GLU A 98 -18.81 7.22 9.94
C GLU A 98 -18.19 5.94 10.50
N ARG A 99 -18.92 4.83 10.44
CA ARG A 99 -18.40 3.52 10.87
C ARG A 99 -17.26 3.04 9.97
N ALA A 100 -17.42 3.21 8.66
CA ALA A 100 -16.39 2.86 7.70
C ALA A 100 -15.08 3.60 7.99
N ILE A 101 -15.15 4.93 8.16
CA ILE A 101 -14.00 5.76 8.51
C ILE A 101 -13.40 5.35 9.86
N ALA A 102 -14.24 5.03 10.88
CA ALA A 102 -13.75 4.58 12.17
C ALA A 102 -12.95 3.26 12.06
N CYS A 103 -13.41 2.30 11.27
CA CYS A 103 -12.66 1.06 10.99
C CYS A 103 -11.32 1.36 10.30
N VAL A 104 -11.34 2.15 9.23
CA VAL A 104 -10.12 2.54 8.50
C VAL A 104 -9.11 3.20 9.41
N THR A 105 -9.54 4.21 10.17
CA THR A 105 -8.63 4.97 11.03
C THR A 105 -8.10 4.17 12.21
N ALA A 106 -8.86 3.22 12.75
CA ALA A 106 -8.39 2.33 13.83
C ALA A 106 -7.17 1.50 13.38
N VAL A 107 -7.18 0.98 12.15
CA VAL A 107 -6.07 0.22 11.59
C VAL A 107 -4.94 1.15 11.14
N ALA A 108 -5.26 2.22 10.41
CA ALA A 108 -4.25 3.13 9.86
C ALA A 108 -3.43 3.82 10.94
N ASP A 109 -4.07 4.35 11.98
CA ASP A 109 -3.38 5.02 13.09
C ASP A 109 -2.43 4.07 13.83
N GLU A 110 -2.84 2.81 14.05
CA GLU A 110 -1.98 1.83 14.72
C GLU A 110 -0.84 1.33 13.81
N ALA A 111 -1.08 1.17 12.50
CA ALA A 111 -0.03 0.82 11.54
C ALA A 111 1.06 1.91 11.53
N ILE A 112 0.67 3.17 11.39
CA ILE A 112 1.58 4.33 11.43
C ILE A 112 2.39 4.36 12.73
N LYS A 113 1.73 4.18 13.86
CA LYS A 113 2.38 4.15 15.18
C LYS A 113 3.42 3.03 15.32
N ASN A 114 3.25 1.93 14.60
CA ASN A 114 4.19 0.80 14.57
C ASN A 114 5.18 0.87 13.41
N ASN A 115 5.33 2.00 12.73
CA ASN A 115 6.19 2.17 11.57
C ASN A 115 5.91 1.09 10.49
N MET A 116 4.66 0.86 10.20
CA MET A 116 4.17 -0.05 9.18
C MET A 116 3.35 0.72 8.16
N TYR A 117 3.56 0.46 6.89
CA TYR A 117 2.76 1.08 5.84
C TYR A 117 1.32 0.59 5.87
N VAL A 118 0.41 1.44 5.44
CA VAL A 118 -1.01 1.10 5.31
C VAL A 118 -1.55 1.58 3.97
N ILE A 119 -2.20 0.66 3.25
CA ILE A 119 -2.97 0.97 2.05
C ILE A 119 -4.40 1.26 2.50
N ILE A 120 -4.86 2.48 2.29
CA ILE A 120 -6.25 2.89 2.49
C ILE A 120 -6.98 2.68 1.18
N ASP A 121 -7.77 1.63 1.11
CA ASP A 121 -8.40 1.13 -0.09
C ASP A 121 -9.89 1.50 -0.15
N TRP A 122 -10.26 2.21 -1.21
CA TRP A 122 -11.63 2.39 -1.65
C TRP A 122 -12.10 1.10 -2.32
N HIS A 123 -12.56 0.16 -1.49
CA HIS A 123 -12.88 -1.20 -1.89
C HIS A 123 -14.23 -1.28 -2.59
N SER A 124 -14.24 -0.88 -3.84
CA SER A 124 -15.38 -0.70 -4.73
C SER A 124 -15.23 -1.54 -5.99
N HIS A 125 -16.35 -1.95 -6.59
CA HIS A 125 -16.44 -2.55 -7.91
C HIS A 125 -17.11 -1.64 -8.94
N GLY A 126 -17.63 -0.51 -8.52
CA GLY A 126 -18.27 0.49 -9.34
C GLY A 126 -17.74 1.90 -9.12
N ILE A 127 -17.99 2.78 -10.07
CA ILE A 127 -17.55 4.17 -10.00
C ILE A 127 -18.49 4.97 -9.11
N HIS A 128 -17.94 5.60 -8.06
CA HIS A 128 -18.60 6.50 -7.12
C HIS A 128 -17.72 7.74 -6.94
N THR A 129 -17.61 8.56 -7.99
CA THR A 129 -16.61 9.63 -8.07
C THR A 129 -16.73 10.66 -6.95
N GLU A 130 -17.92 11.16 -6.67
CA GLU A 130 -18.09 12.23 -5.68
C GLU A 130 -17.83 11.70 -4.25
N GLU A 131 -18.35 10.52 -3.93
CA GLU A 131 -18.15 9.89 -2.63
C GLU A 131 -16.67 9.51 -2.40
N ALA A 132 -16.00 9.02 -3.43
CA ALA A 132 -14.56 8.73 -3.37
C ALA A 132 -13.74 10.02 -3.14
N LYS A 133 -14.06 11.10 -3.84
CA LYS A 133 -13.42 12.41 -3.63
C LYS A 133 -13.60 12.90 -2.21
N GLU A 134 -14.83 12.85 -1.68
CA GLU A 134 -15.12 13.24 -0.29
C GLU A 134 -14.33 12.41 0.73
N PHE A 135 -14.27 11.09 0.51
CA PHE A 135 -13.51 10.19 1.38
C PHE A 135 -12.01 10.51 1.34
N PHE A 136 -11.42 10.60 0.14
CA PHE A 136 -9.99 10.84 0.02
C PHE A 136 -9.57 12.26 0.43
N ILE A 137 -10.43 13.27 0.32
CA ILE A 137 -10.19 14.59 0.92
C ILE A 137 -10.04 14.46 2.45
N LYS A 138 -10.89 13.66 3.12
CA LYS A 138 -10.80 13.43 4.56
C LYS A 138 -9.51 12.66 4.91
N MET A 139 -9.18 11.60 4.17
CA MET A 139 -7.99 10.78 4.42
C MET A 139 -6.70 11.57 4.15
N ALA A 140 -6.63 12.30 3.04
CA ALA A 140 -5.47 13.14 2.72
C ALA A 140 -5.25 14.24 3.76
N ASN A 141 -6.30 14.94 4.22
CA ASN A 141 -6.16 15.92 5.30
C ASN A 141 -5.65 15.32 6.61
N ARG A 142 -6.04 14.07 6.93
CA ARG A 142 -5.59 13.39 8.14
C ARG A 142 -4.15 12.90 8.05
N TYR A 143 -3.73 12.40 6.89
CA TYR A 143 -2.52 11.60 6.77
C TYR A 143 -1.41 12.18 5.88
N LYS A 144 -1.59 13.35 5.28
CA LYS A 144 -0.60 14.00 4.37
C LYS A 144 0.81 14.14 4.95
N ASP A 145 0.93 14.22 6.27
CA ASP A 145 2.20 14.38 6.96
C ASP A 145 2.80 13.03 7.41
N SER A 146 2.13 11.91 7.12
CA SER A 146 2.59 10.56 7.43
C SER A 146 3.21 9.90 6.19
N PRO A 147 4.47 9.46 6.22
CA PRO A 147 5.10 8.76 5.11
C PRO A 147 4.60 7.31 4.95
N TYR A 148 3.82 6.81 5.90
CA TYR A 148 3.39 5.40 5.96
C TYR A 148 2.06 5.13 5.24
N VAL A 149 1.43 6.12 4.62
CA VAL A 149 0.11 5.96 3.98
C VAL A 149 0.24 5.85 2.46
N ILE A 150 -0.48 4.89 1.91
CA ILE A 150 -0.68 4.67 0.48
C ILE A 150 -2.19 4.75 0.24
N TYR A 151 -2.62 5.43 -0.80
CA TYR A 151 -4.03 5.51 -1.18
C TYR A 151 -4.30 4.58 -2.35
N GLU A 152 -5.24 3.64 -2.22
CA GLU A 152 -5.73 2.83 -3.32
C GLU A 152 -7.12 3.34 -3.69
N ILE A 153 -7.22 3.98 -4.86
CA ILE A 153 -8.39 4.81 -5.19
C ILE A 153 -9.52 4.07 -5.86
N PHE A 154 -9.31 2.82 -6.25
CA PHE A 154 -10.33 1.94 -6.81
C PHE A 154 -9.84 0.49 -6.69
N ASN A 155 -10.55 -0.34 -5.92
CA ASN A 155 -10.17 -1.72 -5.70
C ASN A 155 -10.14 -2.54 -6.99
N GLU A 156 -11.30 -2.73 -7.62
CA GLU A 156 -11.43 -3.62 -8.79
C GLU A 156 -12.49 -3.09 -9.76
N PRO A 157 -12.12 -2.26 -10.76
CA PRO A 157 -13.01 -1.94 -11.87
C PRO A 157 -13.40 -3.20 -12.64
N VAL A 158 -14.69 -3.44 -12.85
CA VAL A 158 -15.18 -4.71 -13.46
C VAL A 158 -15.40 -4.56 -14.95
N GLU A 159 -16.43 -3.80 -15.36
CA GLU A 159 -16.88 -3.66 -16.76
C GLU A 159 -16.50 -2.31 -17.39
N ASP A 160 -15.95 -1.39 -16.59
CA ASP A 160 -15.58 -0.06 -17.04
C ASP A 160 -14.39 -0.11 -18.00
N SER A 161 -14.42 0.67 -19.07
CA SER A 161 -13.25 0.82 -19.95
C SER A 161 -12.10 1.53 -19.24
N TRP A 162 -10.87 1.33 -19.72
CA TRP A 162 -9.72 2.05 -19.16
C TRP A 162 -9.88 3.56 -19.24
N GLU A 163 -10.47 4.09 -20.32
CA GLU A 163 -10.74 5.52 -20.47
C GLU A 163 -11.65 6.04 -19.37
N THR A 164 -12.68 5.28 -19.01
CA THR A 164 -13.62 5.63 -17.94
C THR A 164 -12.95 5.57 -16.57
N VAL A 165 -12.22 4.48 -16.29
CA VAL A 165 -11.45 4.30 -15.04
C VAL A 165 -10.37 5.38 -14.91
N LYS A 166 -9.69 5.71 -15.99
CA LYS A 166 -8.67 6.77 -16.02
C LYS A 166 -9.27 8.14 -15.71
N ALA A 167 -10.41 8.48 -16.32
CA ALA A 167 -11.10 9.75 -16.06
C ALA A 167 -11.50 9.88 -14.59
N TYR A 168 -12.11 8.84 -14.01
CA TYR A 168 -12.40 8.76 -12.59
C TYR A 168 -11.12 8.96 -11.74
N SER A 169 -10.07 8.21 -12.06
CA SER A 169 -8.82 8.23 -11.30
C SER A 169 -8.16 9.61 -11.33
N GLU A 170 -8.15 10.29 -12.48
CA GLU A 170 -7.60 11.63 -12.60
C GLU A 170 -8.36 12.67 -11.75
N GLU A 171 -9.67 12.50 -11.58
CA GLU A 171 -10.47 13.36 -10.70
C GLU A 171 -10.14 13.13 -9.22
N VAL A 172 -10.03 11.87 -8.79
CA VAL A 172 -9.70 11.53 -7.40
C VAL A 172 -8.24 11.89 -7.08
N ILE A 173 -7.29 11.59 -7.98
CA ILE A 173 -5.89 12.00 -7.82
C ILE A 173 -5.77 13.51 -7.66
N ARG A 174 -6.49 14.30 -8.44
CA ARG A 174 -6.46 15.76 -8.38
C ARG A 174 -6.84 16.29 -7.00
N VAL A 175 -7.87 15.75 -6.35
CA VAL A 175 -8.27 16.21 -5.01
C VAL A 175 -7.30 15.73 -3.94
N ILE A 176 -6.74 14.54 -4.06
CA ILE A 176 -5.67 14.07 -3.16
C ILE A 176 -4.45 14.99 -3.30
N ARG A 177 -3.95 15.22 -4.50
CA ARG A 177 -2.72 16.00 -4.77
C ARG A 177 -2.85 17.49 -4.42
N ALA A 178 -4.07 18.02 -4.33
CA ALA A 178 -4.29 19.36 -3.79
C ALA A 178 -3.99 19.46 -2.28
N ILE A 179 -3.91 18.33 -1.56
CA ILE A 179 -3.73 18.24 -0.11
C ILE A 179 -2.43 17.51 0.23
N ASP A 180 -2.23 16.35 -0.37
CA ASP A 180 -1.09 15.44 -0.19
C ASP A 180 -0.33 15.31 -1.52
N THR A 181 0.85 15.91 -1.57
CA THR A 181 1.63 16.01 -2.81
C THR A 181 2.50 14.81 -3.07
N ASP A 182 2.71 13.92 -2.09
CA ASP A 182 3.82 12.99 -2.11
C ASP A 182 3.45 11.52 -1.92
N ASN A 183 2.49 11.17 -1.06
CA ASN A 183 2.17 9.79 -0.76
C ASN A 183 1.78 9.02 -2.03
N VAL A 184 2.14 7.74 -2.08
CA VAL A 184 1.87 6.87 -3.24
C VAL A 184 0.37 6.67 -3.42
N ILE A 185 -0.08 6.72 -4.67
CA ILE A 185 -1.46 6.41 -5.06
C ILE A 185 -1.42 5.17 -5.95
N LEU A 186 -2.24 4.18 -5.61
CA LEU A 186 -2.52 2.98 -6.40
C LEU A 186 -3.80 3.21 -7.19
N VAL A 187 -3.74 2.89 -8.48
CA VAL A 187 -4.83 3.08 -9.43
C VAL A 187 -5.30 1.71 -9.92
N GLY A 188 -6.58 1.42 -9.75
CA GLY A 188 -7.21 0.22 -10.28
C GLY A 188 -7.19 0.18 -11.81
N THR A 189 -7.15 -1.03 -12.37
CA THR A 189 -7.23 -1.27 -13.80
C THR A 189 -8.44 -2.13 -14.15
N PRO A 190 -8.99 -2.09 -15.39
CA PRO A 190 -10.17 -2.84 -15.74
C PRO A 190 -10.05 -4.34 -15.52
N HIS A 191 -11.20 -5.02 -15.49
CA HIS A 191 -11.32 -6.46 -15.45
C HIS A 191 -10.66 -7.06 -14.20
N TRP A 192 -11.06 -6.53 -13.01
CA TRP A 192 -10.50 -6.93 -11.70
C TRP A 192 -8.97 -6.80 -11.65
N ASP A 193 -8.47 -5.66 -12.05
CA ASP A 193 -7.04 -5.31 -12.06
C ASP A 193 -6.14 -6.24 -12.91
N GLN A 194 -6.72 -6.84 -13.95
CA GLN A 194 -5.99 -7.71 -14.88
C GLN A 194 -5.50 -6.98 -16.12
N ASP A 195 -6.16 -5.89 -16.54
CA ASP A 195 -5.89 -5.22 -17.82
C ASP A 195 -4.84 -4.10 -17.70
N VAL A 196 -3.76 -4.37 -16.96
CA VAL A 196 -2.63 -3.43 -16.77
C VAL A 196 -1.95 -3.02 -18.08
N ASN A 197 -2.07 -3.83 -19.13
CA ASN A 197 -1.57 -3.51 -20.47
C ASN A 197 -2.29 -2.30 -21.09
N LEU A 198 -3.60 -2.13 -20.83
CA LEU A 198 -4.35 -0.96 -21.31
C LEU A 198 -3.86 0.32 -20.64
N ALA A 199 -3.60 0.26 -19.34
CA ALA A 199 -3.00 1.37 -18.59
C ALA A 199 -1.58 1.67 -19.10
N ALA A 200 -0.80 0.65 -19.45
CA ALA A 200 0.55 0.81 -20.00
C ALA A 200 0.59 1.51 -21.37
N ASP A 201 -0.43 1.29 -22.19
CA ASP A 201 -0.54 1.94 -23.51
C ASP A 201 -1.04 3.40 -23.41
N ASN A 202 -1.77 3.74 -22.34
CA ASN A 202 -2.29 5.11 -22.11
C ASN A 202 -2.26 5.48 -20.62
N PRO A 203 -1.07 5.62 -19.99
CA PRO A 203 -0.95 5.85 -18.56
C PRO A 203 -1.49 7.22 -18.14
N ILE A 204 -1.76 7.38 -16.84
CA ILE A 204 -2.03 8.67 -16.20
C ILE A 204 -0.72 9.47 -16.19
N VAL A 205 -0.77 10.71 -16.64
CA VAL A 205 0.41 11.58 -16.77
C VAL A 205 0.22 12.86 -15.95
N GLY A 206 1.34 13.54 -15.65
CA GLY A 206 1.31 14.83 -14.93
C GLY A 206 1.29 14.71 -13.41
N TYR A 207 1.26 13.51 -12.84
CA TYR A 207 1.33 13.26 -11.40
C TYR A 207 2.54 12.40 -11.06
N LYS A 208 3.06 12.56 -9.84
CA LYS A 208 4.14 11.74 -9.29
C LYS A 208 3.58 10.64 -8.38
N ASN A 209 4.40 9.62 -8.15
CA ASN A 209 4.10 8.55 -7.19
C ASN A 209 2.76 7.86 -7.45
N ILE A 210 2.51 7.53 -8.72
CA ILE A 210 1.38 6.71 -9.15
C ILE A 210 1.90 5.31 -9.47
N MET A 211 1.23 4.28 -8.95
CA MET A 211 1.41 2.88 -9.34
C MET A 211 0.06 2.30 -9.75
N TYR A 212 0.09 1.17 -10.45
CA TYR A 212 -1.12 0.52 -10.95
C TYR A 212 -1.27 -0.84 -10.28
N THR A 213 -2.50 -1.17 -9.90
CA THR A 213 -2.80 -2.43 -9.24
C THR A 213 -2.85 -3.58 -10.22
N LEU A 214 -2.35 -4.72 -9.76
CA LEU A 214 -2.49 -6.02 -10.41
C LEU A 214 -3.04 -6.99 -9.36
N HIS A 215 -4.21 -7.60 -9.62
CA HIS A 215 -4.78 -8.61 -8.76
C HIS A 215 -4.70 -9.99 -9.41
N PHE A 216 -4.39 -11.00 -8.61
CA PHE A 216 -4.40 -12.38 -9.09
C PHE A 216 -4.81 -13.39 -8.02
N TYR A 217 -5.45 -14.44 -8.47
CA TYR A 217 -5.73 -15.66 -7.72
C TYR A 217 -5.07 -16.82 -8.47
N ALA A 218 -4.04 -17.43 -7.87
CA ALA A 218 -3.08 -18.27 -8.58
C ALA A 218 -3.71 -19.51 -9.24
N ALA A 219 -4.80 -20.08 -8.70
CA ALA A 219 -5.46 -21.20 -9.33
C ALA A 219 -6.26 -20.80 -10.59
N THR A 220 -6.56 -19.51 -10.79
CA THR A 220 -7.25 -18.99 -11.98
C THR A 220 -6.28 -18.26 -12.92
N HIS A 221 -5.41 -17.44 -12.37
CA HIS A 221 -4.57 -16.49 -13.11
C HIS A 221 -3.14 -17.03 -13.20
N GLY A 222 -2.82 -17.61 -14.35
CA GLY A 222 -1.51 -18.23 -14.59
C GLY A 222 -0.58 -17.36 -15.45
N GLN A 223 0.17 -18.03 -16.34
CA GLN A 223 1.21 -17.41 -17.17
C GLN A 223 0.70 -16.24 -18.02
N TYR A 224 -0.51 -16.33 -18.57
CA TYR A 224 -1.07 -15.28 -19.42
C TYR A 224 -1.13 -13.90 -18.73
N LEU A 225 -1.44 -13.89 -17.43
CA LEU A 225 -1.53 -12.62 -16.67
C LEU A 225 -0.13 -12.11 -16.31
N ARG A 226 0.83 -13.00 -16.02
CA ARG A 226 2.23 -12.60 -15.85
C ARG A 226 2.80 -12.00 -17.14
N GLU A 227 2.49 -12.57 -18.32
CA GLU A 227 2.91 -11.99 -19.62
C GLU A 227 2.31 -10.60 -19.86
N ARG A 228 1.06 -10.39 -19.47
CA ARG A 228 0.42 -9.07 -19.53
C ARG A 228 1.10 -8.06 -18.60
N ALA A 229 1.45 -8.49 -17.40
CA ALA A 229 2.19 -7.69 -16.44
C ALA A 229 3.64 -7.41 -16.91
N ASP A 230 4.33 -8.39 -17.51
CA ASP A 230 5.63 -8.20 -18.14
C ASP A 230 5.59 -7.17 -19.27
N TYR A 231 4.52 -7.19 -20.08
CA TYR A 231 4.31 -6.16 -21.09
C TYR A 231 4.18 -4.77 -20.45
N ALA A 232 3.37 -4.63 -19.41
CA ALA A 232 3.18 -3.35 -18.71
C ALA A 232 4.51 -2.83 -18.11
N LEU A 233 5.27 -3.69 -17.43
CA LEU A 233 6.60 -3.36 -16.91
C LEU A 233 7.57 -2.96 -18.03
N SER A 234 7.54 -3.62 -19.20
CA SER A 234 8.39 -3.28 -20.34
C SER A 234 8.10 -1.89 -20.93
N LYS A 235 6.89 -1.38 -20.72
CA LYS A 235 6.49 0.00 -21.07
C LYS A 235 6.84 1.03 -19.99
N GLY A 236 7.38 0.58 -18.85
CA GLY A 236 7.72 1.44 -17.72
C GLY A 236 6.57 1.72 -16.76
N LEU A 237 5.47 0.95 -16.83
CA LEU A 237 4.35 1.09 -15.91
C LEU A 237 4.70 0.46 -14.55
N PRO A 238 4.73 1.21 -13.43
CA PRO A 238 5.00 0.66 -12.12
C PRO A 238 3.78 -0.10 -11.58
N LEU A 239 3.99 -1.36 -11.16
CA LEU A 239 2.93 -2.23 -10.68
C LEU A 239 3.05 -2.48 -9.17
N PHE A 240 1.90 -2.65 -8.53
CA PHE A 240 1.76 -3.11 -7.14
C PHE A 240 0.68 -4.21 -7.10
N VAL A 241 0.99 -5.35 -6.51
CA VAL A 241 -0.01 -6.41 -6.28
C VAL A 241 -0.70 -6.12 -4.95
N SER A 242 -1.77 -5.31 -4.97
CA SER A 242 -2.49 -4.91 -3.76
C SER A 242 -3.47 -5.97 -3.25
N GLU A 243 -3.78 -6.98 -4.09
CA GLU A 243 -4.52 -8.15 -3.67
C GLU A 243 -4.05 -9.40 -4.42
N CYS A 244 -3.79 -10.48 -3.68
CA CYS A 244 -3.50 -11.78 -4.28
C CYS A 244 -3.84 -12.95 -3.36
N ALA A 245 -4.11 -14.12 -3.96
CA ALA A 245 -4.32 -15.35 -3.23
C ALA A 245 -3.92 -16.59 -4.03
N GLY A 246 -3.85 -17.74 -3.36
CA GLY A 246 -3.36 -18.98 -3.94
C GLY A 246 -4.43 -19.91 -4.56
N MET A 247 -5.72 -19.65 -4.32
CA MET A 247 -6.87 -20.43 -4.78
C MET A 247 -7.51 -19.84 -6.04
N GLU A 248 -8.74 -20.25 -6.35
CA GLU A 248 -9.51 -19.71 -7.48
C GLU A 248 -9.99 -18.28 -7.22
N ALA A 249 -10.31 -17.54 -8.29
CA ALA A 249 -10.81 -16.16 -8.21
C ALA A 249 -12.16 -16.02 -7.50
N SER A 250 -12.88 -17.13 -7.28
CA SER A 250 -14.06 -17.17 -6.41
C SER A 250 -13.73 -16.92 -4.93
N GLY A 251 -12.46 -16.98 -4.55
CA GLY A 251 -11.99 -16.97 -3.16
C GLY A 251 -11.97 -18.36 -2.54
N ASP A 252 -12.41 -19.39 -3.25
CA ASP A 252 -12.55 -20.76 -2.76
C ASP A 252 -11.75 -21.75 -3.61
N GLY A 253 -11.87 -23.05 -3.30
CA GLY A 253 -11.11 -24.11 -3.95
C GLY A 253 -9.72 -24.35 -3.36
N PRO A 254 -9.00 -25.36 -3.85
CA PRO A 254 -7.67 -25.70 -3.33
C PRO A 254 -6.62 -24.65 -3.72
N VAL A 255 -5.65 -24.43 -2.83
CA VAL A 255 -4.48 -23.61 -3.13
C VAL A 255 -3.64 -24.30 -4.22
N ASN A 256 -3.45 -23.63 -5.35
CA ASN A 256 -2.51 -24.07 -6.39
C ASN A 256 -1.09 -23.65 -6.03
N ARG A 257 -0.37 -24.54 -5.34
CA ARG A 257 1.00 -24.25 -4.85
C ARG A 257 1.97 -23.98 -5.97
N GLN A 258 1.88 -24.69 -7.09
CA GLN A 258 2.78 -24.51 -8.22
C GLN A 258 2.64 -23.12 -8.84
N GLU A 259 1.41 -22.67 -9.10
CA GLU A 259 1.17 -21.32 -9.64
C GLU A 259 1.43 -20.22 -8.61
N TRP A 260 1.14 -20.48 -7.32
CA TRP A 260 1.50 -19.56 -6.25
C TRP A 260 3.02 -19.32 -6.20
N ASP A 261 3.82 -20.39 -6.25
CA ASP A 261 5.28 -20.31 -6.26
C ASP A 261 5.79 -19.61 -7.53
N ALA A 262 5.15 -19.84 -8.69
CA ALA A 262 5.47 -19.13 -9.93
C ALA A 262 5.20 -17.61 -9.81
N TRP A 263 4.08 -17.21 -9.21
CA TRP A 263 3.78 -15.81 -8.92
C TRP A 263 4.76 -15.19 -7.91
N ARG A 264 5.08 -15.90 -6.83
CA ARG A 264 6.05 -15.42 -5.84
C ARG A 264 7.43 -15.16 -6.47
N ASN A 265 7.91 -16.12 -7.27
CA ASN A 265 9.17 -15.97 -8.00
C ASN A 265 9.13 -14.81 -9.00
N TRP A 266 8.00 -14.61 -9.68
CA TRP A 266 7.82 -13.49 -10.60
C TRP A 266 7.86 -12.14 -9.85
N MET A 267 7.11 -12.01 -8.75
CA MET A 267 7.12 -10.79 -7.93
C MET A 267 8.51 -10.48 -7.39
N GLN A 268 9.22 -11.47 -6.86
CA GLN A 268 10.60 -11.32 -6.36
C GLN A 268 11.55 -10.87 -7.49
N LYS A 269 11.51 -11.53 -8.64
CA LYS A 269 12.34 -11.17 -9.82
C LYS A 269 12.17 -9.71 -10.24
N HIS A 270 10.96 -9.18 -10.18
CA HIS A 270 10.62 -7.83 -10.64
C HIS A 270 10.61 -6.79 -9.51
N GLY A 271 10.84 -7.18 -8.26
CA GLY A 271 10.79 -6.27 -7.09
C GLY A 271 9.40 -5.70 -6.84
N ILE A 272 8.35 -6.51 -7.01
CA ILE A 272 6.95 -6.11 -6.87
C ILE A 272 6.49 -6.26 -5.42
N SER A 273 5.95 -5.20 -4.85
CA SER A 273 5.26 -5.22 -3.56
C SER A 273 3.94 -5.97 -3.66
N TRP A 274 3.55 -6.68 -2.60
CA TRP A 274 2.36 -7.53 -2.63
C TRP A 274 1.64 -7.64 -1.29
N VAL A 275 0.31 -7.85 -1.36
CA VAL A 275 -0.59 -8.02 -0.22
C VAL A 275 -1.50 -9.22 -0.46
N CYS A 276 -1.55 -10.14 0.50
CA CYS A 276 -2.43 -11.32 0.42
C CYS A 276 -3.84 -11.04 0.96
N TRP A 277 -4.84 -11.54 0.29
CA TRP A 277 -6.22 -11.60 0.75
C TRP A 277 -6.42 -12.80 1.65
N SER A 278 -7.07 -12.84 2.85
CA SER A 278 -7.38 -11.71 3.73
C SER A 278 -7.53 -12.17 5.18
N VAL A 279 -7.39 -11.22 6.12
CA VAL A 279 -7.83 -11.39 7.52
C VAL A 279 -9.35 -11.41 7.54
N SER A 280 -9.91 -12.60 7.50
CA SER A 280 -11.34 -12.88 7.56
C SER A 280 -11.56 -14.31 8.06
N ASP A 281 -12.79 -14.64 8.43
CA ASP A 281 -13.18 -15.97 8.92
C ASP A 281 -14.36 -16.56 8.15
N LYS A 282 -14.60 -16.08 6.93
CA LYS A 282 -15.61 -16.61 6.04
C LYS A 282 -15.34 -18.09 5.75
N ASP A 283 -16.38 -18.87 5.51
CA ASP A 283 -16.25 -20.27 5.10
C ASP A 283 -15.85 -20.35 3.62
N GLU A 284 -14.62 -19.94 3.35
CA GLU A 284 -13.95 -20.03 2.05
C GLU A 284 -12.44 -20.15 2.25
N THR A 285 -11.72 -20.59 1.21
CA THR A 285 -10.29 -20.95 1.33
C THR A 285 -9.39 -19.72 1.48
N CYS A 286 -9.72 -18.58 0.89
CA CYS A 286 -8.93 -17.36 0.97
C CYS A 286 -9.01 -16.67 2.35
N SER A 287 -9.97 -17.03 3.20
CA SER A 287 -10.01 -16.58 4.59
C SER A 287 -8.90 -17.22 5.40
N MET A 288 -8.13 -16.41 6.12
CA MET A 288 -6.96 -16.89 6.85
C MET A 288 -7.29 -17.51 8.21
N LEU A 289 -8.47 -17.23 8.75
CA LEU A 289 -8.84 -17.58 10.13
C LEU A 289 -10.03 -18.54 10.16
N TYR A 290 -10.05 -19.38 11.20
CA TYR A 290 -11.26 -20.09 11.59
C TYR A 290 -12.23 -19.16 12.33
N PRO A 291 -13.57 -19.48 12.32
CA PRO A 291 -14.58 -18.63 12.97
C PRO A 291 -14.34 -18.38 14.47
N ASP A 292 -13.71 -19.34 15.16
CA ASP A 292 -13.40 -19.25 16.61
C ASP A 292 -12.14 -18.42 16.91
N ALA A 293 -11.43 -17.93 15.89
CA ALA A 293 -10.26 -17.10 16.08
C ALA A 293 -10.62 -15.80 16.79
N SER A 294 -9.77 -15.40 17.74
CA SER A 294 -9.98 -14.17 18.53
C SER A 294 -10.05 -12.93 17.65
N SER A 295 -10.98 -12.04 17.95
CA SER A 295 -11.04 -10.71 17.32
C SER A 295 -9.85 -9.81 17.70
N GLU A 296 -9.20 -10.10 18.83
CA GLU A 296 -8.09 -9.32 19.38
C GLU A 296 -6.71 -9.84 18.93
N GLY A 297 -6.63 -10.63 17.86
CA GLY A 297 -5.39 -11.26 17.48
C GLY A 297 -4.95 -12.38 18.44
N ASN A 298 -3.63 -12.54 18.66
CA ASN A 298 -3.02 -13.63 19.43
C ASN A 298 -3.34 -15.02 18.84
N TRP A 299 -3.42 -15.08 17.51
CA TRP A 299 -3.76 -16.31 16.79
C TRP A 299 -2.62 -17.32 16.85
N ALA A 300 -2.92 -18.48 17.45
CA ALA A 300 -2.05 -19.65 17.39
C ALA A 300 -2.27 -20.42 16.07
N GLU A 301 -1.43 -21.41 15.78
CA GLU A 301 -1.54 -22.25 14.57
C GLU A 301 -2.91 -22.91 14.39
N LYS A 302 -3.59 -23.26 15.49
CA LYS A 302 -4.93 -23.85 15.48
C LYS A 302 -6.02 -22.90 15.00
N ASP A 303 -5.78 -21.58 15.10
CA ASP A 303 -6.73 -20.53 14.72
C ASP A 303 -6.62 -20.16 13.23
N LEU A 304 -5.55 -20.66 12.59
CA LEU A 304 -5.24 -20.36 11.20
C LEU A 304 -5.74 -21.48 10.26
N LYS A 305 -6.42 -21.08 9.19
CA LYS A 305 -6.66 -21.96 8.05
C LYS A 305 -5.36 -22.20 7.27
N ASP A 306 -5.36 -23.15 6.34
CA ASP A 306 -4.16 -23.49 5.58
C ASP A 306 -3.57 -22.29 4.83
N TRP A 307 -4.42 -21.45 4.25
CA TRP A 307 -3.98 -20.23 3.59
C TRP A 307 -3.27 -19.27 4.57
N GLY A 308 -3.82 -19.07 5.76
CA GLY A 308 -3.19 -18.26 6.80
C GLY A 308 -1.80 -18.77 7.20
N ARG A 309 -1.64 -20.09 7.35
CA ARG A 309 -0.34 -20.73 7.64
C ARG A 309 0.66 -20.53 6.50
N ILE A 310 0.20 -20.68 5.27
CA ILE A 310 1.03 -20.45 4.07
C ILE A 310 1.54 -19.02 4.05
N VAL A 311 0.64 -18.05 4.14
CA VAL A 311 0.99 -16.62 4.06
C VAL A 311 1.90 -16.21 5.20
N LYS A 312 1.61 -16.62 6.44
CA LYS A 312 2.47 -16.36 7.60
C LYS A 312 3.90 -16.85 7.34
N LYS A 313 4.04 -18.07 6.82
CA LYS A 313 5.35 -18.65 6.51
C LYS A 313 6.06 -17.89 5.38
N GLU A 314 5.34 -17.43 4.35
CA GLU A 314 5.94 -16.63 3.27
C GLU A 314 6.47 -15.29 3.78
N LEU A 315 5.70 -14.58 4.60
CA LEU A 315 6.09 -13.29 5.18
C LEU A 315 7.25 -13.39 6.18
N GLN A 316 7.45 -14.55 6.80
CA GLN A 316 8.54 -14.79 7.74
C GLN A 316 9.85 -15.22 7.06
N LYS A 317 9.84 -15.51 5.75
CA LYS A 317 11.07 -15.78 5.01
C LYS A 317 11.90 -14.50 4.98
N VAL A 318 13.14 -14.60 5.42
CA VAL A 318 14.13 -13.53 5.19
C VAL A 318 14.54 -13.66 3.72
N GLU A 319 14.32 -12.60 2.93
CA GLU A 319 14.88 -12.55 1.57
C GLU A 319 16.41 -12.40 1.71
N GLU A 320 17.13 -13.44 1.29
CA GLU A 320 18.60 -13.44 1.23
C GLU A 320 19.11 -12.61 0.02
#